data_901a49566e71434cd90c7d9b39a47e20
#
_entry.id   901a49566e71434cd90c7d9b39a47e20
#
_cell.length_a   1.000
_cell.length_b   1.000
_cell.length_c   1.000
_cell.angle_alpha   90.00
_cell.angle_beta   90.00
_cell.angle_gamma   90.00
#
_symmetry.space_group_name_H-M   'P 1'
#
loop_
_entity.id
_entity.type
_entity.pdbx_description
1 polymer ?
#
loop_
_entity_poly.entity_id
_entity_poly.type
_entity_poly.pdbx_seq_one_letter_code
_entity_poly.pdbx_strand_id
1 'polypeptide(L)'
;MKDTPKKPVTLQQAIIYFSDPERAFRYAVELRWPDGRINCPRCGSESHSFLKTRRIWFCNGCKKQFTMKVGTIFEDSALGMDKWMTAVWMLSSCKNGISSYELAKAIGITQKSAWFMLHRIREAMSTGTFAKMGGNDSGPIEVDETHIGPKPQRMHRSRRLKVHGPSRKDTTAVVMGMLDGESRQVRAMVVPNMKRETLLNQILNKIEGGSKVYTDDAPVYDRIAAQDYIHATVNHAEEYVRGEVHTQGD
;
A
#
# COMPACT_ATOMS: atom_id res chain seq x y z
N MET A 1 -17.10 -4.42 33.14
CA MET A 1 -16.73 -3.88 31.81
C MET A 1 -15.27 -4.26 31.57
N LYS A 2 -14.96 -5.17 30.65
CA LYS A 2 -13.58 -5.53 30.33
C LYS A 2 -13.03 -4.42 29.46
N ASP A 3 -12.04 -3.69 29.96
CA ASP A 3 -11.30 -2.68 29.18
C ASP A 3 -10.87 -3.28 27.85
N THR A 4 -11.46 -2.79 26.77
CA THR A 4 -11.00 -3.11 25.42
C THR A 4 -9.63 -2.43 25.28
N PRO A 5 -8.53 -3.17 25.17
CA PRO A 5 -7.21 -2.57 25.09
C PRO A 5 -7.16 -1.63 23.87
N LYS A 6 -6.66 -0.42 24.08
CA LYS A 6 -6.51 0.60 23.04
C LYS A 6 -5.76 0.01 21.84
N LYS A 7 -6.12 0.41 20.61
CA LYS A 7 -5.41 0.03 19.38
C LYS A 7 -3.92 0.39 19.50
N PRO A 8 -3.02 -0.46 19.03
CA PRO A 8 -1.57 -0.22 19.18
C PRO A 8 -1.12 0.99 18.37
N VAL A 9 -0.28 1.82 18.97
CA VAL A 9 0.36 2.99 18.34
C VAL A 9 1.86 2.74 18.14
N THR A 10 2.48 1.93 19.02
CA THR A 10 3.91 1.60 18.94
C THR A 10 4.13 0.12 18.60
N LEU A 11 5.32 -0.21 18.10
CA LEU A 11 5.70 -1.60 17.79
C LEU A 11 5.54 -2.51 19.01
N GLN A 12 5.99 -2.07 20.17
CA GLN A 12 5.87 -2.85 21.41
C GLN A 12 4.40 -3.13 21.76
N GLN A 13 3.54 -2.12 21.66
CA GLN A 13 2.10 -2.29 21.88
C GLN A 13 1.48 -3.24 20.86
N ALA A 14 1.88 -3.17 19.59
CA ALA A 14 1.39 -4.05 18.53
C ALA A 14 1.79 -5.51 18.78
N ILE A 15 3.02 -5.76 19.19
CA ILE A 15 3.50 -7.11 19.55
C ILE A 15 2.67 -7.66 20.71
N ILE A 16 2.50 -6.89 21.79
CA ILE A 16 1.71 -7.31 22.96
C ILE A 16 0.23 -7.51 22.59
N TYR A 17 -0.32 -6.63 21.75
CA TYR A 17 -1.72 -6.68 21.34
C TYR A 17 -2.02 -7.91 20.48
N PHE A 18 -1.21 -8.19 19.47
CA PHE A 18 -1.44 -9.28 18.51
C PHE A 18 -0.83 -10.62 18.93
N SER A 19 0.00 -10.68 19.97
CA SER A 19 0.54 -11.95 20.50
C SER A 19 -0.55 -12.89 21.03
N ASP A 20 -1.70 -12.35 21.45
CA ASP A 20 -2.87 -13.15 21.81
C ASP A 20 -3.68 -13.50 20.55
N PRO A 21 -3.74 -14.80 20.15
CA PRO A 21 -4.44 -15.23 18.94
C PRO A 21 -5.96 -14.96 18.97
N GLU A 22 -6.56 -14.90 20.17
CA GLU A 22 -7.99 -14.61 20.30
C GLU A 22 -8.27 -13.12 20.06
N ARG A 23 -7.40 -12.26 20.56
CA ARG A 23 -7.49 -10.81 20.36
C ARG A 23 -7.23 -10.46 18.91
N ALA A 24 -6.19 -11.03 18.30
CA ALA A 24 -5.90 -10.83 16.88
C ALA A 24 -7.05 -11.30 15.98
N PHE A 25 -7.66 -12.44 16.30
CA PHE A 25 -8.84 -12.93 15.59
C PHE A 25 -10.03 -11.97 15.71
N ARG A 26 -10.37 -11.51 16.92
CA ARG A 26 -11.47 -10.55 17.13
C ARG A 26 -11.22 -9.24 16.39
N TYR A 27 -10.02 -8.71 16.45
CA TYR A 27 -9.64 -7.50 15.72
C TYR A 27 -9.83 -7.67 14.20
N ALA A 28 -9.41 -8.82 13.65
CA ALA A 28 -9.59 -9.09 12.22
C ALA A 28 -11.07 -9.26 11.82
N VAL A 29 -11.90 -9.81 12.71
CA VAL A 29 -13.36 -9.89 12.51
C VAL A 29 -13.99 -8.50 12.50
N GLU A 30 -13.59 -7.62 13.44
CA GLU A 30 -14.05 -6.22 13.50
C GLU A 30 -13.65 -5.42 12.26
N LEU A 31 -12.43 -5.63 11.74
CA LEU A 31 -12.00 -5.00 10.49
C LEU A 31 -12.82 -5.46 9.28
N ARG A 32 -13.18 -6.74 9.23
CA ARG A 32 -13.95 -7.29 8.12
C ARG A 32 -15.42 -6.88 8.16
N TRP A 33 -15.99 -6.81 9.34
CA TRP A 33 -17.41 -6.49 9.58
C TRP A 33 -17.52 -5.38 10.63
N PRO A 34 -17.22 -4.14 10.22
CA PRO A 34 -17.17 -3.00 11.17
C PRO A 34 -18.51 -2.72 11.84
N ASP A 35 -19.62 -3.04 11.15
CA ASP A 35 -20.98 -2.89 11.69
C ASP A 35 -21.39 -4.05 12.61
N GLY A 36 -20.49 -5.01 12.85
CA GLY A 36 -20.78 -6.23 13.62
C GLY A 36 -21.74 -7.22 12.94
N ARG A 37 -22.18 -6.92 11.71
CA ARG A 37 -23.08 -7.79 10.93
C ARG A 37 -22.27 -8.78 10.13
N ILE A 38 -22.13 -9.99 10.66
CA ILE A 38 -21.39 -11.05 9.99
C ILE A 38 -22.27 -11.65 8.90
N ASN A 39 -21.89 -11.46 7.66
CA ASN A 39 -22.58 -12.04 6.50
C ASN A 39 -21.74 -13.15 5.86
N CYS A 40 -22.42 -14.13 5.31
CA CYS A 40 -21.78 -15.24 4.60
C CYS A 40 -21.12 -14.73 3.31
N PRO A 41 -19.80 -14.91 3.11
CA PRO A 41 -19.12 -14.43 1.90
C PRO A 41 -19.54 -15.16 0.62
N ARG A 42 -20.32 -16.25 0.72
CA ARG A 42 -20.80 -17.03 -0.42
C ARG A 42 -22.20 -16.68 -0.89
N CYS A 43 -23.12 -16.35 0.04
CA CYS A 43 -24.52 -16.10 -0.28
C CYS A 43 -25.09 -14.83 0.34
N GLY A 44 -24.29 -14.06 1.10
CA GLY A 44 -24.73 -12.80 1.72
C GLY A 44 -25.64 -12.96 2.95
N SER A 45 -26.08 -14.16 3.32
CA SER A 45 -27.00 -14.38 4.44
C SER A 45 -26.37 -14.00 5.78
N GLU A 46 -27.10 -13.29 6.62
CA GLU A 46 -26.71 -12.95 8.00
C GLU A 46 -27.09 -14.06 9.01
N SER A 47 -27.90 -15.03 8.60
CA SER A 47 -28.29 -16.15 9.47
C SER A 47 -27.18 -17.18 9.54
N HIS A 48 -26.51 -17.24 10.67
CA HIS A 48 -25.38 -18.14 10.90
C HIS A 48 -25.25 -18.56 12.35
N SER A 49 -24.52 -19.66 12.62
CA SER A 49 -24.09 -20.09 13.96
C SER A 49 -22.58 -20.10 14.04
N PHE A 50 -22.03 -19.70 15.18
CA PHE A 50 -20.57 -19.63 15.40
C PHE A 50 -20.09 -20.81 16.24
N LEU A 51 -19.17 -21.58 15.72
CA LEU A 51 -18.50 -22.71 16.36
C LEU A 51 -17.19 -22.23 17.02
N LYS A 52 -17.26 -21.89 18.31
CA LYS A 52 -16.15 -21.29 19.08
C LYS A 52 -14.86 -22.10 19.04
N THR A 53 -14.96 -23.44 19.18
CA THR A 53 -13.81 -24.34 19.23
C THR A 53 -12.95 -24.32 17.95
N ARG A 54 -13.60 -24.12 16.81
CA ARG A 54 -12.96 -24.11 15.47
C ARG A 54 -12.84 -22.72 14.86
N ARG A 55 -13.41 -21.68 15.49
CA ARG A 55 -13.50 -20.31 14.97
C ARG A 55 -14.04 -20.21 13.55
N ILE A 56 -15.12 -20.96 13.28
CA ILE A 56 -15.81 -20.99 11.98
C ILE A 56 -17.29 -20.69 12.16
N TRP A 57 -17.89 -20.11 11.14
CA TRP A 57 -19.34 -19.92 11.05
C TRP A 57 -19.97 -20.97 10.16
N PHE A 58 -21.14 -21.42 10.52
CA PHE A 58 -22.02 -22.23 9.69
C PHE A 58 -23.17 -21.36 9.19
N CYS A 59 -23.27 -21.20 7.87
CA CYS A 59 -24.34 -20.42 7.26
C CYS A 59 -25.63 -21.21 7.17
N ASN A 60 -26.73 -20.68 7.72
CA ASN A 60 -28.04 -21.33 7.66
C ASN A 60 -28.68 -21.18 6.28
N GLY A 61 -28.30 -20.21 5.47
CA GLY A 61 -28.77 -19.99 4.10
C GLY A 61 -28.24 -21.03 3.12
N CYS A 62 -26.92 -21.04 2.90
CA CYS A 62 -26.30 -21.95 1.91
C CYS A 62 -25.75 -23.25 2.51
N LYS A 63 -25.94 -23.49 3.82
CA LYS A 63 -25.50 -24.70 4.54
C LYS A 63 -23.99 -24.98 4.46
N LYS A 64 -23.17 -23.96 4.20
CA LYS A 64 -21.71 -24.09 4.10
C LYS A 64 -21.01 -23.44 5.29
N GLN A 65 -19.85 -23.98 5.64
CA GLN A 65 -18.97 -23.38 6.63
C GLN A 65 -18.10 -22.30 5.98
N PHE A 66 -17.79 -21.26 6.75
CA PHE A 66 -16.84 -20.22 6.34
C PHE A 66 -16.04 -19.70 7.54
N THR A 67 -14.86 -19.21 7.26
CA THR A 67 -13.99 -18.52 8.23
C THR A 67 -13.92 -17.03 7.90
N MET A 68 -13.37 -16.25 8.81
CA MET A 68 -13.10 -14.84 8.53
C MET A 68 -12.07 -14.63 7.40
N LYS A 69 -11.37 -15.68 6.98
CA LYS A 69 -10.38 -15.62 5.91
C LYS A 69 -10.96 -15.73 4.51
N VAL A 70 -12.08 -16.42 4.33
CA VAL A 70 -12.70 -16.72 3.03
C VAL A 70 -13.04 -15.42 2.28
N GLY A 71 -12.57 -15.25 1.05
CA GLY A 71 -12.75 -14.04 0.24
C GLY A 71 -11.90 -12.85 0.71
N THR A 72 -10.83 -13.08 1.46
CA THR A 72 -9.87 -12.06 1.89
C THR A 72 -8.45 -12.42 1.46
N ILE A 73 -7.51 -11.49 1.61
CA ILE A 73 -6.08 -11.77 1.41
C ILE A 73 -5.52 -12.88 2.31
N PHE A 74 -6.26 -13.26 3.34
CA PHE A 74 -5.87 -14.31 4.29
C PHE A 74 -6.36 -15.70 3.88
N GLU A 75 -7.12 -15.82 2.78
CA GLU A 75 -7.70 -17.09 2.32
C GLU A 75 -6.63 -18.15 2.11
N ASP A 76 -6.97 -19.38 2.46
CA ASP A 76 -6.10 -20.58 2.36
C ASP A 76 -4.75 -20.49 3.09
N SER A 77 -4.56 -19.48 3.93
CA SER A 77 -3.36 -19.39 4.75
C SER A 77 -3.46 -20.25 6.01
N ALA A 78 -2.48 -21.11 6.22
CA ALA A 78 -2.35 -21.89 7.45
C ALA A 78 -1.91 -21.02 8.67
N LEU A 79 -1.36 -19.83 8.43
CA LEU A 79 -0.89 -18.93 9.48
C LEU A 79 -2.05 -18.33 10.27
N GLY A 80 -1.86 -18.17 11.57
CA GLY A 80 -2.82 -17.53 12.46
C GLY A 80 -3.01 -16.04 12.21
N MET A 81 -4.08 -15.47 12.72
CA MET A 81 -4.35 -14.03 12.59
C MET A 81 -3.38 -13.19 13.41
N ASP A 82 -2.80 -13.74 14.48
CA ASP A 82 -1.71 -13.14 15.24
C ASP A 82 -0.51 -12.77 14.34
N LYS A 83 -0.10 -13.70 13.47
CA LYS A 83 1.00 -13.48 12.52
C LYS A 83 0.61 -12.49 11.42
N TRP A 84 -0.62 -12.62 10.88
CA TRP A 84 -1.11 -11.73 9.83
C TRP A 84 -1.26 -10.29 10.29
N MET A 85 -1.89 -10.05 11.45
CA MET A 85 -2.08 -8.70 11.96
C MET A 85 -0.76 -8.03 12.34
N THR A 86 0.19 -8.79 12.90
CA THR A 86 1.53 -8.29 13.15
C THR A 86 2.25 -7.92 11.84
N ALA A 87 2.15 -8.76 10.80
CA ALA A 87 2.77 -8.48 9.50
C ALA A 87 2.17 -7.24 8.82
N VAL A 88 0.84 -7.10 8.84
CA VAL A 88 0.14 -5.91 8.32
C VAL A 88 0.61 -4.67 9.06
N TRP A 89 0.65 -4.71 10.40
CA TRP A 89 1.07 -3.58 11.22
C TRP A 89 2.53 -3.20 10.93
N MET A 90 3.44 -4.18 10.86
CA MET A 90 4.85 -3.92 10.56
C MET A 90 5.03 -3.28 9.19
N LEU A 91 4.36 -3.79 8.16
CA LEU A 91 4.47 -3.23 6.81
C LEU A 91 3.93 -1.80 6.73
N SER A 92 2.80 -1.52 7.39
CA SER A 92 2.18 -0.18 7.39
C SER A 92 2.94 0.86 8.23
N SER A 93 3.72 0.40 9.23
CA SER A 93 4.43 1.30 10.15
C SER A 93 5.90 1.52 9.78
N CYS A 94 6.48 0.72 8.89
CA CYS A 94 7.87 0.84 8.48
C CYS A 94 8.00 1.82 7.30
N LYS A 95 8.64 2.98 7.52
CA LYS A 95 8.87 4.00 6.48
C LYS A 95 9.53 3.43 5.21
N ASN A 96 10.53 2.58 5.38
CA ASN A 96 11.33 2.02 4.27
C ASN A 96 10.82 0.63 3.82
N GLY A 97 9.62 0.23 4.28
CA GLY A 97 9.12 -1.13 4.07
C GLY A 97 9.87 -2.18 4.91
N ILE A 98 9.56 -3.44 4.69
CA ILE A 98 10.18 -4.56 5.39
C ILE A 98 10.52 -5.68 4.41
N SER A 99 11.68 -6.29 4.57
CA SER A 99 12.08 -7.44 3.77
C SER A 99 11.42 -8.74 4.28
N SER A 100 11.28 -9.74 3.40
CA SER A 100 10.75 -11.04 3.81
C SER A 100 11.65 -11.79 4.81
N TYR A 101 12.95 -11.52 4.82
CA TYR A 101 13.87 -12.06 5.82
C TYR A 101 13.67 -11.45 7.20
N GLU A 102 13.51 -10.14 7.26
CA GLU A 102 13.23 -9.43 8.52
C GLU A 102 11.88 -9.82 9.10
N LEU A 103 10.83 -9.83 8.27
CA LEU A 103 9.51 -10.26 8.70
C LEU A 103 9.52 -11.71 9.21
N ALA A 104 10.17 -12.63 8.47
CA ALA A 104 10.29 -14.03 8.87
C ALA A 104 10.91 -14.19 10.25
N LYS A 105 12.01 -13.45 10.50
CA LYS A 105 12.72 -13.44 11.79
C LYS A 105 11.87 -12.80 12.90
N ALA A 106 11.19 -11.70 12.59
CA ALA A 106 10.40 -10.94 13.57
C ALA A 106 9.19 -11.73 14.10
N ILE A 107 8.49 -12.49 13.24
CA ILE A 107 7.27 -13.20 13.64
C ILE A 107 7.44 -14.72 13.71
N GLY A 108 8.66 -15.24 13.53
CA GLY A 108 8.97 -16.66 13.68
C GLY A 108 8.29 -17.58 12.66
N ILE A 109 8.41 -17.24 11.36
CA ILE A 109 7.89 -18.04 10.23
C ILE A 109 9.01 -18.27 9.20
N THR A 110 8.75 -19.11 8.19
CA THR A 110 9.72 -19.29 7.10
C THR A 110 9.79 -18.05 6.21
N GLN A 111 10.95 -17.77 5.62
CA GLN A 111 11.14 -16.65 4.67
C GLN A 111 10.15 -16.76 3.49
N LYS A 112 9.92 -17.96 2.98
CA LYS A 112 8.96 -18.22 1.90
C LYS A 112 7.55 -17.81 2.28
N SER A 113 7.10 -18.13 3.50
CA SER A 113 5.79 -17.72 4.02
C SER A 113 5.71 -16.20 4.21
N ALA A 114 6.75 -15.57 4.73
CA ALA A 114 6.82 -14.12 4.89
C ALA A 114 6.78 -13.40 3.53
N TRP A 115 7.51 -13.92 2.53
CA TRP A 115 7.49 -13.40 1.16
C TRP A 115 6.08 -13.44 0.57
N PHE A 116 5.40 -14.58 0.71
CA PHE A 116 4.04 -14.77 0.23
C PHE A 116 3.04 -13.83 0.94
N MET A 117 3.16 -13.66 2.26
CA MET A 117 2.34 -12.70 3.03
C MET A 117 2.53 -11.29 2.54
N LEU A 118 3.79 -10.83 2.38
CA LEU A 118 4.09 -9.48 1.92
C LEU A 118 3.53 -9.20 0.53
N HIS A 119 3.57 -10.18 -0.39
CA HIS A 119 2.97 -10.01 -1.71
C HIS A 119 1.46 -9.85 -1.64
N ARG A 120 0.75 -10.65 -0.84
CA ARG A 120 -0.70 -10.53 -0.67
C ARG A 120 -1.09 -9.19 -0.03
N ILE A 121 -0.34 -8.72 0.98
CA ILE A 121 -0.62 -7.44 1.63
C ILE A 121 -0.39 -6.30 0.63
N ARG A 122 0.71 -6.31 -0.12
CA ARG A 122 0.99 -5.29 -1.15
C ARG A 122 -0.04 -5.29 -2.26
N GLU A 123 -0.50 -6.45 -2.70
CA GLU A 123 -1.57 -6.57 -3.69
C GLU A 123 -2.87 -5.95 -3.17
N ALA A 124 -3.24 -6.20 -1.92
CA ALA A 124 -4.41 -5.56 -1.31
C ALA A 124 -4.28 -4.03 -1.19
N MET A 125 -3.06 -3.53 -1.02
CA MET A 125 -2.79 -2.08 -1.02
C MET A 125 -2.86 -1.48 -2.43
N SER A 126 -2.60 -2.27 -3.47
CA SER A 126 -2.63 -1.82 -4.87
C SER A 126 -4.05 -1.76 -5.46
N THR A 127 -5.02 -2.46 -4.89
CA THR A 127 -6.42 -2.40 -5.29
C THR A 127 -7.07 -1.07 -4.90
N GLY A 128 -6.58 0.01 -5.52
CA GLY A 128 -7.15 1.34 -5.34
C GLY A 128 -8.48 1.49 -6.09
N THR A 129 -9.27 2.45 -5.67
CA THR A 129 -10.47 2.88 -6.38
C THR A 129 -10.11 3.33 -7.79
N PHE A 130 -10.95 3.00 -8.78
CA PHE A 130 -10.84 3.53 -10.15
C PHE A 130 -11.16 5.04 -10.23
N ALA A 131 -11.71 5.63 -9.16
CA ALA A 131 -11.99 7.06 -9.08
C ALA A 131 -10.67 7.86 -9.18
N LYS A 132 -10.71 8.99 -9.88
CA LYS A 132 -9.57 9.91 -9.94
C LYS A 132 -9.28 10.49 -8.57
N MET A 133 -8.03 10.90 -8.35
CA MET A 133 -7.61 11.61 -7.13
C MET A 133 -7.90 13.09 -7.30
N GLY A 134 -8.08 13.80 -6.20
CA GLY A 134 -8.26 15.25 -6.23
C GLY A 134 -9.70 15.67 -6.39
N GLY A 135 -9.91 16.85 -6.96
CA GLY A 135 -11.17 17.57 -7.06
C GLY A 135 -11.09 18.92 -6.37
N ASN A 136 -12.13 19.75 -6.50
CA ASN A 136 -12.11 21.12 -5.96
C ASN A 136 -12.06 21.19 -4.43
N ASP A 137 -12.52 20.14 -3.75
CA ASP A 137 -12.59 20.06 -2.28
C ASP A 137 -11.47 19.19 -1.68
N SER A 138 -10.50 18.74 -2.47
CA SER A 138 -9.36 17.96 -2.01
C SER A 138 -8.11 18.80 -1.83
N GLY A 139 -7.18 18.31 -1.00
CA GLY A 139 -5.86 18.89 -0.86
C GLY A 139 -5.04 18.82 -2.16
N PRO A 140 -3.84 19.40 -2.16
CA PRO A 140 -2.94 19.33 -3.31
C PRO A 140 -2.49 17.89 -3.56
N ILE A 141 -2.32 17.54 -4.83
CA ILE A 141 -1.74 16.27 -5.25
C ILE A 141 -0.27 16.48 -5.55
N GLU A 142 0.58 15.87 -4.75
CA GLU A 142 2.03 15.85 -4.98
C GLU A 142 2.38 14.75 -5.97
N VAL A 143 3.18 15.07 -6.99
CA VAL A 143 3.61 14.12 -8.02
C VAL A 143 5.13 14.13 -8.11
N ASP A 144 5.72 12.94 -8.04
CA ASP A 144 7.16 12.74 -8.10
C ASP A 144 7.52 11.41 -8.77
N GLU A 145 8.72 11.30 -9.33
CA GLU A 145 9.24 10.09 -9.93
C GLU A 145 10.50 9.61 -9.23
N THR A 146 10.58 8.29 -9.10
CA THR A 146 11.79 7.65 -8.59
C THR A 146 12.27 6.52 -9.48
N HIS A 147 13.58 6.34 -9.53
CA HIS A 147 14.23 5.26 -10.24
C HIS A 147 14.49 4.09 -9.31
N ILE A 148 13.83 2.96 -9.54
CA ILE A 148 14.00 1.74 -8.75
C ILE A 148 14.83 0.74 -9.53
N GLY A 149 15.95 0.32 -8.96
CA GLY A 149 16.80 -0.70 -9.51
C GLY A 149 18.29 -0.44 -9.27
N PRO A 150 19.14 -1.40 -9.63
CA PRO A 150 20.57 -1.27 -9.42
C PRO A 150 21.16 -0.26 -10.40
N LYS A 151 21.81 0.79 -9.89
CA LYS A 151 22.54 1.76 -10.74
C LYS A 151 23.79 1.07 -11.33
N PRO A 152 23.95 1.02 -12.66
CA PRO A 152 25.09 0.34 -13.32
C PRO A 152 26.47 0.81 -12.82
N GLN A 153 26.57 2.11 -12.48
CA GLN A 153 27.80 2.74 -11.98
C GLN A 153 28.25 2.17 -10.62
N ARG A 154 27.31 1.69 -9.78
CA ARG A 154 27.61 1.13 -8.45
C ARG A 154 27.73 -0.40 -8.44
N MET A 155 27.59 -1.04 -9.60
CA MET A 155 27.70 -2.50 -9.72
C MET A 155 29.14 -2.94 -10.01
N HIS A 156 29.54 -4.08 -9.40
CA HIS A 156 30.78 -4.73 -9.79
C HIS A 156 30.76 -5.08 -11.28
N ARG A 157 31.92 -4.94 -11.97
CA ARG A 157 32.02 -5.08 -13.43
C ARG A 157 31.42 -6.39 -13.97
N SER A 158 31.66 -7.52 -13.30
CA SER A 158 31.12 -8.82 -13.70
C SER A 158 29.61 -8.90 -13.64
N ARG A 159 28.99 -8.33 -12.58
CA ARG A 159 27.56 -8.27 -12.42
C ARG A 159 26.92 -7.29 -13.40
N ARG A 160 27.56 -6.14 -13.61
CA ARG A 160 27.13 -5.14 -14.59
C ARG A 160 27.05 -5.70 -16.00
N LEU A 161 28.07 -6.44 -16.44
CA LEU A 161 28.08 -7.08 -17.76
C LEU A 161 27.00 -8.14 -17.93
N LYS A 162 26.68 -8.90 -16.87
CA LYS A 162 25.60 -9.89 -16.89
C LYS A 162 24.20 -9.25 -16.97
N VAL A 163 23.99 -8.14 -16.27
CA VAL A 163 22.65 -7.51 -16.14
C VAL A 163 22.38 -6.53 -17.29
N HIS A 164 23.37 -5.73 -17.67
CA HIS A 164 23.19 -4.64 -18.64
C HIS A 164 23.84 -4.90 -20.00
N GLY A 165 24.62 -5.99 -20.14
CA GLY A 165 25.41 -6.27 -21.34
C GLY A 165 26.45 -5.17 -21.61
N PRO A 166 27.07 -5.18 -22.82
CA PRO A 166 28.07 -4.18 -23.20
C PRO A 166 27.46 -2.77 -23.41
N SER A 167 26.15 -2.64 -23.66
CA SER A 167 25.52 -1.38 -24.08
C SER A 167 25.16 -0.43 -22.96
N ARG A 168 25.47 -0.73 -21.70
CA ARG A 168 25.15 0.10 -20.51
C ARG A 168 23.69 0.62 -20.46
N LYS A 169 22.72 -0.08 -21.04
CA LYS A 169 21.32 0.32 -20.98
C LYS A 169 20.89 0.43 -19.52
N ASP A 170 20.29 1.55 -19.18
CA ASP A 170 19.67 1.70 -17.86
C ASP A 170 18.49 0.74 -17.77
N THR A 171 18.51 -0.14 -16.77
CA THR A 171 17.46 -1.13 -16.52
C THR A 171 16.68 -0.77 -15.27
N THR A 172 16.82 0.46 -14.77
CA THR A 172 15.99 0.95 -13.67
C THR A 172 14.55 1.12 -14.13
N ALA A 173 13.62 0.68 -13.31
CA ALA A 173 12.21 0.98 -13.51
C ALA A 173 11.94 2.40 -13.00
N VAL A 174 11.23 3.20 -13.78
CA VAL A 174 10.73 4.50 -13.34
C VAL A 174 9.38 4.26 -12.68
N VAL A 175 9.23 4.73 -11.46
CA VAL A 175 7.97 4.68 -10.71
C VAL A 175 7.52 6.11 -10.49
N MET A 176 6.32 6.42 -10.99
CA MET A 176 5.63 7.69 -10.73
C MET A 176 4.73 7.52 -9.51
N GLY A 177 4.88 8.38 -8.52
CA GLY A 177 4.09 8.47 -7.32
C GLY A 177 3.15 9.67 -7.36
N MET A 178 1.96 9.52 -6.79
CA MET A 178 1.00 10.59 -6.57
C MET A 178 0.49 10.49 -5.13
N LEU A 179 0.60 11.56 -4.36
CA LEU A 179 0.15 11.64 -2.97
C LEU A 179 -0.92 12.72 -2.86
N ASP A 180 -2.07 12.38 -2.36
CA ASP A 180 -3.08 13.34 -1.93
C ASP A 180 -2.72 13.87 -0.55
N GLY A 181 -2.47 15.15 -0.45
CA GLY A 181 -2.02 15.83 0.78
C GLY A 181 -3.03 15.75 1.93
N GLU A 182 -4.34 15.70 1.63
CA GLU A 182 -5.40 15.67 2.64
C GLU A 182 -5.78 14.23 3.03
N SER A 183 -6.20 13.42 2.05
CA SER A 183 -6.62 12.04 2.31
C SER A 183 -5.44 11.10 2.61
N ARG A 184 -4.20 11.53 2.35
CA ARG A 184 -2.96 10.76 2.46
C ARG A 184 -2.98 9.47 1.63
N GLN A 185 -3.82 9.42 0.61
CA GLN A 185 -3.83 8.32 -0.36
C GLN A 185 -2.62 8.42 -1.28
N VAL A 186 -1.95 7.30 -1.49
CA VAL A 186 -0.82 7.20 -2.42
C VAL A 186 -1.20 6.31 -3.59
N ARG A 187 -0.87 6.75 -4.80
CA ARG A 187 -0.88 5.92 -6.00
C ARG A 187 0.50 5.88 -6.60
N ALA A 188 1.04 4.69 -6.77
CA ALA A 188 2.32 4.50 -7.42
C ALA A 188 2.16 3.57 -8.62
N MET A 189 2.85 3.88 -9.72
CA MET A 189 2.79 3.08 -10.93
C MET A 189 4.13 3.08 -11.67
N VAL A 190 4.45 1.96 -12.28
CA VAL A 190 5.61 1.87 -13.17
C VAL A 190 5.24 2.55 -14.50
N VAL A 191 6.08 3.50 -14.91
CA VAL A 191 5.96 4.17 -16.22
C VAL A 191 7.10 3.76 -17.15
N PRO A 192 6.86 3.64 -18.46
CA PRO A 192 7.87 3.16 -19.40
C PRO A 192 9.03 4.13 -19.59
N ASN A 193 8.83 5.41 -19.34
CA ASN A 193 9.84 6.47 -19.47
C ASN A 193 9.34 7.76 -18.80
N MET A 194 10.27 8.75 -18.66
CA MET A 194 9.97 10.09 -18.12
C MET A 194 9.66 11.11 -19.21
N LYS A 195 9.14 10.69 -20.36
CA LYS A 195 8.73 11.65 -21.39
C LYS A 195 7.48 12.40 -20.96
N ARG A 196 7.38 13.67 -21.36
CA ARG A 196 6.23 14.56 -21.07
C ARG A 196 4.90 13.89 -21.36
N GLU A 197 4.72 13.33 -22.53
CA GLU A 197 3.46 12.67 -22.94
C GLU A 197 3.08 11.52 -22.02
N THR A 198 4.06 10.72 -21.59
CA THR A 198 3.83 9.58 -20.68
C THR A 198 3.33 10.05 -19.33
N LEU A 199 4.03 11.03 -18.72
CA LEU A 199 3.69 11.52 -17.39
C LEU A 199 2.39 12.34 -17.39
N LEU A 200 2.19 13.24 -18.35
CA LEU A 200 0.93 13.99 -18.51
C LEU A 200 -0.27 13.06 -18.69
N ASN A 201 -0.16 12.02 -19.51
CA ASN A 201 -1.24 11.06 -19.69
C ASN A 201 -1.60 10.35 -18.36
N GLN A 202 -0.62 10.05 -17.50
CA GLN A 202 -0.94 9.47 -16.18
C GLN A 202 -1.65 10.48 -15.27
N ILE A 203 -1.21 11.75 -15.26
CA ILE A 203 -1.86 12.82 -14.51
C ILE A 203 -3.32 12.97 -14.98
N LEU A 204 -3.56 13.14 -16.27
CA LEU A 204 -4.90 13.28 -16.86
C LEU A 204 -5.84 12.10 -16.55
N ASN A 205 -5.27 10.89 -16.50
CA ASN A 205 -6.06 9.68 -16.24
C ASN A 205 -6.34 9.44 -14.76
N LYS A 206 -5.50 9.96 -13.86
CA LYS A 206 -5.53 9.62 -12.43
C LYS A 206 -5.94 10.78 -11.52
N ILE A 207 -5.83 12.03 -11.99
CA ILE A 207 -6.18 13.22 -11.23
C ILE A 207 -7.37 13.91 -11.89
N GLU A 208 -8.31 14.41 -11.10
CA GLU A 208 -9.45 15.20 -11.60
C GLU A 208 -9.01 16.58 -12.09
N GLY A 209 -9.63 17.08 -13.16
CA GLY A 209 -9.45 18.45 -13.62
C GLY A 209 -9.80 19.46 -12.52
N GLY A 210 -9.15 20.62 -12.52
CA GLY A 210 -9.32 21.64 -11.48
C GLY A 210 -8.52 21.40 -10.18
N SER A 211 -7.90 20.22 -10.02
CA SER A 211 -7.08 19.92 -8.83
C SER A 211 -5.81 20.75 -8.78
N LYS A 212 -5.32 21.02 -7.56
CA LYS A 212 -3.98 21.56 -7.32
C LYS A 212 -2.95 20.43 -7.49
N VAL A 213 -1.96 20.62 -8.36
CA VAL A 213 -0.91 19.62 -8.63
C VAL A 213 0.45 20.25 -8.31
N TYR A 214 1.20 19.62 -7.43
CA TYR A 214 2.56 20.02 -7.04
C TYR A 214 3.57 19.05 -7.64
N THR A 215 4.60 19.59 -8.31
CA THR A 215 5.69 18.79 -8.90
C THR A 215 7.04 19.44 -8.57
N ASP A 216 8.12 18.74 -8.89
CA ASP A 216 9.42 19.39 -9.02
C ASP A 216 9.44 20.36 -10.23
N ASP A 217 10.52 21.17 -10.32
CA ASP A 217 10.72 22.17 -11.38
C ASP A 217 11.27 21.54 -12.68
N ALA A 218 10.86 20.31 -13.01
CA ALA A 218 11.31 19.65 -14.22
C ALA A 218 10.53 20.14 -15.46
N PRO A 219 11.23 20.45 -16.59
CA PRO A 219 10.59 20.95 -17.82
C PRO A 219 9.50 20.02 -18.40
N VAL A 220 9.47 18.79 -17.96
CA VAL A 220 8.46 17.81 -18.38
C VAL A 220 7.06 18.23 -17.94
N TYR A 221 6.93 19.02 -16.88
CA TYR A 221 5.68 19.48 -16.27
C TYR A 221 5.18 20.86 -16.72
N ASP A 222 5.93 21.60 -17.53
CA ASP A 222 5.61 22.99 -17.95
C ASP A 222 4.19 23.17 -18.55
N ARG A 223 3.56 22.12 -19.03
CA ARG A 223 2.23 22.18 -19.68
C ARG A 223 1.08 21.67 -18.81
N ILE A 224 1.31 21.37 -17.53
CA ILE A 224 0.23 20.89 -16.65
C ILE A 224 -0.84 21.98 -16.47
N ALA A 225 -0.42 23.22 -16.26
CA ALA A 225 -1.34 24.36 -16.09
C ALA A 225 -2.25 24.58 -17.32
N ALA A 226 -1.80 24.18 -18.53
CA ALA A 226 -2.59 24.28 -19.75
C ALA A 226 -3.67 23.17 -19.88
N GLN A 227 -3.71 22.20 -18.95
CA GLN A 227 -4.60 21.05 -18.93
C GLN A 227 -5.67 21.13 -17.84
N ASP A 228 -6.08 22.34 -17.45
CA ASP A 228 -7.11 22.58 -16.42
C ASP A 228 -6.68 22.14 -15.00
N TYR A 229 -5.39 22.32 -14.64
CA TYR A 229 -4.87 22.12 -13.30
C TYR A 229 -4.26 23.39 -12.73
N ILE A 230 -4.36 23.55 -11.41
CA ILE A 230 -3.63 24.61 -10.68
C ILE A 230 -2.24 24.05 -10.37
N HIS A 231 -1.26 24.38 -11.18
CA HIS A 231 0.09 23.84 -11.07
C HIS A 231 1.01 24.76 -10.27
N ALA A 232 1.74 24.20 -9.29
CA ALA A 232 2.81 24.86 -8.58
C ALA A 232 4.04 23.95 -8.48
N THR A 233 5.23 24.54 -8.57
CA THR A 233 6.50 23.83 -8.59
C THR A 233 7.41 24.25 -7.45
N VAL A 234 8.25 23.31 -6.98
CA VAL A 234 9.34 23.56 -6.03
C VAL A 234 10.65 23.17 -6.68
N ASN A 235 11.61 24.10 -6.65
CA ASN A 235 12.97 23.81 -7.08
C ASN A 235 13.78 23.26 -5.92
N HIS A 236 14.00 21.95 -5.87
CA HIS A 236 14.75 21.27 -4.83
C HIS A 236 16.25 21.66 -4.75
N ALA A 237 16.78 22.33 -5.77
CA ALA A 237 18.16 22.85 -5.73
C ALA A 237 18.28 24.11 -4.86
N GLU A 238 17.17 24.81 -4.61
CA GLU A 238 17.14 26.07 -3.86
C GLU A 238 16.41 25.91 -2.51
N GLU A 239 15.26 25.24 -2.52
CA GLU A 239 14.44 25.05 -1.33
C GLU A 239 13.62 23.74 -1.42
N TYR A 240 13.37 23.09 -0.28
CA TYR A 240 12.52 21.89 -0.21
C TYR A 240 11.04 22.22 -0.01
N VAL A 241 10.73 23.43 0.46
CA VAL A 241 9.37 23.90 0.74
C VAL A 241 9.24 25.34 0.32
N ARG A 242 8.25 25.66 -0.51
CA ARG A 242 7.95 27.02 -0.95
C ARG A 242 6.54 27.41 -0.54
N GLY A 243 6.41 28.06 0.63
CA GLY A 243 5.11 28.35 1.22
C GLY A 243 4.35 27.07 1.61
N GLU A 244 3.21 26.81 0.96
CA GLU A 244 2.42 25.57 1.15
C GLU A 244 2.80 24.46 0.18
N VAL A 245 3.70 24.74 -0.79
CA VAL A 245 4.09 23.78 -1.83
C VAL A 245 5.29 22.98 -1.36
N HIS A 246 5.13 21.68 -1.25
CA HIS A 246 6.20 20.75 -0.96
C HIS A 246 6.00 19.48 -1.79
N THR A 247 7.11 18.89 -2.23
CA THR A 247 7.11 17.54 -2.80
C THR A 247 8.00 16.70 -1.91
N GLN A 248 7.45 15.73 -1.24
CA GLN A 248 8.22 14.81 -0.40
C GLN A 248 8.90 13.75 -1.28
N GLY A 249 9.93 14.16 -1.98
CA GLY A 249 10.84 13.27 -2.67
C GLY A 249 12.01 12.91 -1.76
N ASP A 250 11.86 11.86 -0.92
CA ASP A 250 12.96 11.06 -0.35
C ASP A 250 12.43 9.69 0.05
#